data_0a52f125840a837cb60f0dd242c510d3
#
_entry.id   0a52f125840a837cb60f0dd242c510d3
#
_cell.length_a   1.000
_cell.length_b   1.000
_cell.length_c   1.000
_cell.angle_alpha   90.00
_cell.angle_beta   90.00
_cell.angle_gamma   90.00
#
_symmetry.space_group_name_H-M   'P 1'
#
loop_
_entity.id
_entity.type
_entity.pdbx_description
1 polymer ?
#
loop_
_entity_poly.entity_id
_entity_poly.type
_entity_poly.pdbx_seq_one_letter_code
_entity_poly.pdbx_strand_id
1 'polypeptide(L)'
;TVDNHADGPYVYLRLLREDPARAAEVLELLEMNEGNSSGHGIGCISWDGEVHPDQFWRNVSLGNIRQRPFSEIWTDISNELVARLKDKKPHLTGRCAACRWLAVCGGNFRARAEAVTGDIWAPDPACYLTDEEIRREG
;
A
#
# COMPACT_ATOMS: atom_id res chain seq x y z
N THR A 1 9.92 13.24 -6.29
CA THR A 1 9.05 13.09 -5.11
C THR A 1 8.96 11.61 -4.81
N VAL A 2 9.39 11.21 -3.64
CA VAL A 2 9.22 9.83 -3.19
C VAL A 2 7.84 9.76 -2.53
N ASP A 3 7.00 8.90 -3.05
CA ASP A 3 5.70 8.66 -2.44
C ASP A 3 5.88 7.83 -1.16
N ASN A 4 5.27 8.28 -0.07
CA ASN A 4 5.37 7.62 1.22
C ASN A 4 4.06 7.78 2.00
N HIS A 5 3.29 6.71 2.08
CA HIS A 5 1.99 6.74 2.75
C HIS A 5 2.08 6.91 4.27
N ALA A 6 3.29 6.85 4.86
CA ALA A 6 3.50 7.25 6.25
C ALA A 6 3.31 8.76 6.49
N ASP A 7 3.39 9.57 5.42
CA ASP A 7 3.18 11.02 5.50
C ASP A 7 1.76 11.38 5.93
N GLY A 8 0.77 10.58 5.53
CA GLY A 8 -0.63 10.80 5.94
C GLY A 8 -0.81 10.80 7.47
N PRO A 9 -0.49 9.71 8.15
CA PRO A 9 -0.50 9.66 9.61
C PRO A 9 0.35 10.73 10.28
N TYR A 10 1.54 11.00 9.74
CA TYR A 10 2.41 12.05 10.28
C TYR A 10 1.76 13.43 10.24
N VAL A 11 1.18 13.81 9.10
CA VAL A 11 0.49 15.10 8.93
C VAL A 11 -0.71 15.18 9.87
N TYR A 12 -1.49 14.11 9.98
CA TYR A 12 -2.62 14.06 10.90
C TYR A 12 -2.19 14.27 12.36
N LEU A 13 -1.17 13.54 12.82
CA LEU A 13 -0.66 13.66 14.19
C LEU A 13 -0.11 15.06 14.50
N ARG A 14 0.49 15.72 13.52
CA ARG A 14 0.92 17.10 13.63
C ARG A 14 -0.26 18.05 13.75
N LEU A 15 -1.26 17.91 12.86
CA LEU A 15 -2.45 18.75 12.87
C LEU A 15 -3.26 18.60 14.14
N LEU A 16 -3.30 17.43 14.78
CA LEU A 16 -3.97 17.26 16.07
C LEU A 16 -3.47 18.24 17.15
N ARG A 17 -2.22 18.68 17.06
CA ARG A 17 -1.61 19.62 18.00
C ARG A 17 -1.79 21.08 17.58
N GLU A 18 -1.84 21.35 16.29
CA GLU A 18 -1.83 22.70 15.73
C GLU A 18 -3.24 23.18 15.36
N ASP A 19 -4.07 22.31 14.77
CA ASP A 19 -5.43 22.59 14.30
C ASP A 19 -6.28 21.29 14.33
N PRO A 20 -6.90 20.98 15.48
CA PRO A 20 -7.69 19.74 15.64
C PRO A 20 -8.89 19.64 14.69
N ALA A 21 -9.50 20.77 14.30
CA ALA A 21 -10.61 20.76 13.37
C ALA A 21 -10.15 20.32 11.97
N ARG A 22 -9.02 20.86 11.52
CA ARG A 22 -8.39 20.47 10.26
C ARG A 22 -7.90 19.03 10.28
N ALA A 23 -7.41 18.54 11.42
CA ALA A 23 -6.98 17.15 11.58
C ALA A 23 -8.13 16.17 11.30
N ALA A 24 -9.33 16.44 11.79
CA ALA A 24 -10.49 15.59 11.56
C ALA A 24 -10.84 15.48 10.06
N GLU A 25 -10.86 16.61 9.35
CA GLU A 25 -11.10 16.63 7.90
C GLU A 25 -10.02 15.85 7.12
N VAL A 26 -8.76 16.02 7.51
CA VAL A 26 -7.64 15.33 6.86
C VAL A 26 -7.70 13.81 7.10
N LEU A 27 -8.07 13.39 8.32
CA LEU A 27 -8.22 11.96 8.61
C LEU A 27 -9.30 11.31 7.76
N GLU A 28 -10.45 11.96 7.61
CA GLU A 28 -11.54 11.48 6.76
C GLU A 28 -11.07 11.29 5.30
N LEU A 29 -10.34 12.26 4.75
CA LEU A 29 -9.79 12.17 3.39
C LEU A 29 -8.75 11.03 3.26
N LEU A 30 -7.91 10.84 4.26
CA LEU A 30 -6.92 9.76 4.27
C LEU A 30 -7.57 8.38 4.36
N GLU A 31 -8.62 8.23 5.16
CA GLU A 31 -9.39 6.99 5.26
C GLU A 31 -10.11 6.66 3.96
N MET A 32 -10.66 7.67 3.27
CA MET A 32 -11.28 7.50 1.95
C MET A 32 -10.26 7.11 0.88
N ASN A 33 -9.01 7.54 0.99
CA ASN A 33 -7.93 7.20 0.05
C ASN A 33 -7.37 5.79 0.27
N GLU A 34 -7.49 5.21 1.46
CA GLU A 34 -7.03 3.86 1.84
C GLU A 34 -5.53 3.58 1.63
N GLY A 35 -4.72 4.60 1.36
CA GLY A 35 -3.28 4.49 1.19
C GLY A 35 -2.84 3.83 -0.12
N ASN A 36 -1.84 2.95 -0.04
CA ASN A 36 -1.29 2.29 -1.23
C ASN A 36 -2.29 1.35 -1.92
N SER A 37 -2.51 1.59 -3.21
CA SER A 37 -3.48 0.85 -4.03
C SER A 37 -2.85 -0.06 -5.10
N SER A 38 -1.56 -0.39 -4.99
CA SER A 38 -0.87 -1.33 -5.90
C SER A 38 -1.61 -2.66 -6.02
N GLY A 39 -1.90 -3.10 -7.24
CA GLY A 39 -2.62 -4.34 -7.52
C GLY A 39 -4.10 -4.34 -7.15
N HIS A 40 -4.62 -3.21 -6.67
CA HIS A 40 -6.04 -3.04 -6.31
C HIS A 40 -6.69 -1.89 -7.13
N GLY A 41 -6.24 -0.65 -6.93
CA GLY A 41 -6.74 0.52 -7.63
C GLY A 41 -5.80 1.04 -8.72
N ILE A 42 -4.54 0.60 -8.71
CA ILE A 42 -3.51 0.98 -9.68
C ILE A 42 -2.86 -0.28 -10.24
N GLY A 43 -2.62 -0.28 -11.55
CA GLY A 43 -1.82 -1.25 -12.26
C GLY A 43 -1.00 -0.58 -13.36
N CYS A 44 -0.04 -1.29 -13.92
CA CYS A 44 0.78 -0.81 -15.00
C CYS A 44 0.89 -1.89 -16.09
N ILE A 45 0.83 -1.48 -17.34
CA ILE A 45 1.14 -2.34 -18.50
C ILE A 45 2.41 -1.80 -19.12
N SER A 46 3.46 -2.62 -19.18
CA SER A 46 4.71 -2.25 -19.81
C SER A 46 4.67 -2.47 -21.33
N TRP A 47 5.68 -1.97 -22.04
CA TRP A 47 5.76 -1.99 -23.53
C TRP A 47 5.74 -3.40 -24.15
N ASP A 48 6.15 -4.40 -23.39
CA ASP A 48 6.14 -5.81 -23.78
C ASP A 48 4.82 -6.52 -23.48
N GLY A 49 3.86 -5.81 -22.90
CA GLY A 49 2.52 -6.30 -22.57
C GLY A 49 2.40 -6.91 -21.18
N GLU A 50 3.47 -6.92 -20.39
CA GLU A 50 3.42 -7.42 -19.00
C GLU A 50 2.57 -6.50 -18.11
N VAL A 51 1.74 -7.12 -17.29
CA VAL A 51 0.90 -6.42 -16.29
C VAL A 51 1.58 -6.46 -14.93
N HIS A 52 1.77 -5.30 -14.33
CA HIS A 52 2.39 -5.13 -13.02
C HIS A 52 1.42 -4.53 -12.02
N PRO A 53 1.59 -4.78 -10.71
CA PRO A 53 0.72 -4.20 -9.68
C PRO A 53 0.76 -2.67 -9.61
N ASP A 54 1.89 -2.06 -10.00
CA ASP A 54 2.07 -0.61 -10.19
C ASP A 54 3.27 -0.33 -11.11
N GLN A 55 3.52 0.95 -11.39
CA GLN A 55 4.60 1.40 -12.29
C GLN A 55 6.01 1.20 -11.75
N PHE A 56 6.18 1.01 -10.45
CA PHE A 56 7.48 0.81 -9.81
C PHE A 56 7.84 -0.67 -9.63
N TRP A 57 6.86 -1.55 -9.69
CA TRP A 57 7.02 -2.97 -9.37
C TRP A 57 7.23 -3.83 -10.62
N ARG A 58 8.30 -3.59 -11.34
CA ARG A 58 8.55 -4.16 -12.68
C ARG A 58 9.05 -5.60 -12.70
N ASN A 59 9.61 -6.07 -11.60
CA ASN A 59 10.07 -7.46 -11.45
C ASN A 59 8.95 -8.45 -11.13
N VAL A 60 7.73 -7.98 -10.92
CA VAL A 60 6.55 -8.81 -10.66
C VAL A 60 5.58 -8.68 -11.82
N SER A 61 5.23 -9.80 -12.45
CA SER A 61 4.22 -9.87 -13.51
C SER A 61 2.96 -10.60 -13.01
N LEU A 62 1.81 -10.04 -13.31
CA LEU A 62 0.51 -10.66 -13.07
C LEU A 62 0.00 -11.43 -14.29
N GLY A 63 0.63 -11.26 -15.44
CA GLY A 63 0.29 -11.84 -16.73
C GLY A 63 0.61 -10.91 -17.89
N ASN A 64 0.27 -11.30 -19.12
CA ASN A 64 0.58 -10.54 -20.32
C ASN A 64 -0.67 -10.32 -21.17
N ILE A 65 -0.95 -9.07 -21.54
CA ILE A 65 -2.13 -8.69 -22.34
C ILE A 65 -2.15 -9.25 -23.76
N ARG A 66 -0.99 -9.72 -24.27
CA ARG A 66 -0.92 -10.41 -25.57
C ARG A 66 -1.41 -11.85 -25.50
N GLN A 67 -1.54 -12.42 -24.28
CA GLN A 67 -1.99 -13.79 -24.05
C GLN A 67 -3.44 -13.85 -23.60
N ARG A 68 -3.88 -12.89 -22.78
CA ARG A 68 -5.26 -12.79 -22.29
C ARG A 68 -5.63 -11.33 -21.97
N PRO A 69 -6.92 -10.96 -22.01
CA PRO A 69 -7.37 -9.59 -21.72
C PRO A 69 -6.93 -9.08 -20.35
N PHE A 70 -6.62 -7.79 -20.25
CA PHE A 70 -6.28 -7.15 -18.98
C PHE A 70 -7.32 -7.39 -17.88
N SER A 71 -8.63 -7.28 -18.22
CA SER A 71 -9.70 -7.51 -17.27
C SER A 71 -9.66 -8.90 -16.64
N GLU A 72 -9.31 -9.93 -17.41
CA GLU A 72 -9.19 -11.29 -16.88
C GLU A 72 -7.97 -11.43 -15.98
N ILE A 73 -6.81 -10.87 -16.38
CA ILE A 73 -5.59 -10.88 -15.55
C ILE A 73 -5.84 -10.14 -14.22
N TRP A 74 -6.46 -8.97 -14.29
CA TRP A 74 -6.66 -8.09 -13.14
C TRP A 74 -7.65 -8.62 -12.11
N THR A 75 -8.58 -9.46 -12.52
CA THR A 75 -9.61 -10.04 -11.66
C THR A 75 -9.37 -11.52 -11.32
N ASP A 76 -8.28 -12.09 -11.76
CA ASP A 76 -7.96 -13.50 -11.58
C ASP A 76 -7.52 -13.83 -10.14
N ILE A 77 -8.46 -14.07 -9.26
CA ILE A 77 -8.19 -14.45 -7.87
C ILE A 77 -7.64 -15.87 -7.70
N SER A 78 -7.54 -16.67 -8.79
CA SER A 78 -6.79 -17.93 -8.77
C SER A 78 -5.27 -17.69 -8.74
N ASN A 79 -4.83 -16.51 -9.18
CA ASN A 79 -3.48 -16.02 -8.95
C ASN A 79 -3.38 -15.52 -7.50
N GLU A 80 -2.58 -16.21 -6.69
CA GLU A 80 -2.45 -15.92 -5.25
C GLU A 80 -2.00 -14.47 -4.97
N LEU A 81 -1.10 -13.94 -5.79
CA LEU A 81 -0.63 -12.56 -5.62
C LEU A 81 -1.75 -11.55 -5.91
N VAL A 82 -2.51 -11.75 -7.00
CA VAL A 82 -3.67 -10.91 -7.31
C VAL A 82 -4.67 -10.95 -6.17
N ALA A 83 -5.04 -12.14 -5.70
CA ALA A 83 -5.99 -12.30 -4.60
C ALA A 83 -5.54 -11.56 -3.33
N ARG A 84 -4.27 -11.71 -2.95
CA ARG A 84 -3.70 -11.05 -1.75
C ARG A 84 -3.55 -9.54 -1.90
N LEU A 85 -3.26 -9.03 -3.10
CA LEU A 85 -3.17 -7.59 -3.34
C LEU A 85 -4.55 -6.91 -3.30
N LYS A 86 -5.63 -7.63 -3.65
CA LYS A 86 -7.01 -7.12 -3.51
C LYS A 86 -7.40 -6.91 -2.05
N ASP A 87 -6.89 -7.72 -1.15
CA ASP A 87 -7.08 -7.58 0.30
C ASP A 87 -5.74 -7.85 1.01
N LYS A 88 -4.84 -6.89 0.96
CA LYS A 88 -3.46 -7.05 1.46
C LYS A 88 -3.30 -6.91 2.97
N LYS A 89 -4.22 -6.23 3.65
CA LYS A 89 -4.09 -5.94 5.09
C LYS A 89 -3.85 -7.19 5.96
N PRO A 90 -4.55 -8.33 5.77
CA PRO A 90 -4.33 -9.54 6.56
C PRO A 90 -2.97 -10.21 6.33
N HIS A 91 -2.30 -9.90 5.22
CA HIS A 91 -1.03 -10.52 4.84
C HIS A 91 0.19 -9.73 5.32
N LEU A 92 0.01 -8.48 5.72
CA LEU A 92 1.10 -7.64 6.22
C LEU A 92 1.63 -8.16 7.55
N THR A 93 2.95 -8.13 7.71
CA THR A 93 3.65 -8.68 8.88
C THR A 93 4.33 -7.60 9.72
N GLY A 94 4.97 -8.01 10.80
CA GLY A 94 5.74 -7.16 11.66
C GLY A 94 4.96 -5.97 12.21
N ARG A 95 5.59 -4.81 12.29
CA ARG A 95 4.99 -3.59 12.83
C ARG A 95 3.75 -3.11 12.05
N CYS A 96 3.65 -3.44 10.75
CA CYS A 96 2.49 -3.08 9.94
C CYS A 96 1.23 -3.83 10.37
N ALA A 97 1.33 -5.12 10.72
CA ALA A 97 0.18 -5.92 11.17
C ALA A 97 -0.52 -5.36 12.42
N ALA A 98 0.25 -4.73 13.31
CA ALA A 98 -0.24 -4.13 14.55
C ALA A 98 -0.46 -2.61 14.47
N CYS A 99 -0.20 -2.00 13.32
CA CYS A 99 -0.24 -0.55 13.15
C CYS A 99 -1.68 -0.02 13.17
N ARG A 100 -1.94 1.03 13.99
CA ARG A 100 -3.23 1.73 14.02
C ARG A 100 -3.60 2.40 12.69
N TRP A 101 -2.58 2.76 11.90
CA TRP A 101 -2.73 3.47 10.62
C TRP A 101 -2.86 2.56 9.42
N LEU A 102 -3.08 1.28 9.62
CA LEU A 102 -3.14 0.33 8.51
C LEU A 102 -4.25 0.68 7.50
N ALA A 103 -5.39 1.19 7.96
CA ALA A 103 -6.49 1.65 7.10
C ALA A 103 -6.10 2.87 6.24
N VAL A 104 -5.28 3.77 6.78
CA VAL A 104 -4.83 5.01 6.13
C VAL A 104 -3.64 4.80 5.21
N CYS A 105 -2.68 3.95 5.63
CA CYS A 105 -1.41 3.74 4.92
C CYS A 105 -1.47 2.59 3.91
N GLY A 106 -2.29 1.57 4.15
CA GLY A 106 -2.38 0.37 3.31
C GLY A 106 -1.09 -0.45 3.26
N GLY A 107 -0.18 -0.27 4.23
CA GLY A 107 1.11 -0.96 4.27
C GLY A 107 2.22 -0.29 3.46
N ASN A 108 2.01 0.92 2.95
CA ASN A 108 2.97 1.66 2.14
C ASN A 108 3.36 0.90 0.86
N PHE A 109 4.59 1.01 0.35
CA PHE A 109 4.99 0.39 -0.91
C PHE A 109 5.46 -1.05 -0.75
N ARG A 110 4.72 -1.98 -1.31
CA ARG A 110 5.09 -3.41 -1.35
C ARG A 110 6.31 -3.68 -2.22
N ALA A 111 6.45 -2.95 -3.34
CA ALA A 111 7.63 -3.01 -4.20
C ALA A 111 8.91 -2.64 -3.45
N ARG A 112 8.88 -1.63 -2.59
CA ARG A 112 10.02 -1.22 -1.79
C ARG A 112 10.31 -2.20 -0.65
N ALA A 113 9.28 -2.72 0.00
CA ALA A 113 9.43 -3.76 1.01
C ALA A 113 10.12 -4.99 0.43
N GLU A 114 9.65 -5.51 -0.72
CA GLU A 114 10.27 -6.62 -1.42
C GLU A 114 11.72 -6.33 -1.84
N ALA A 115 11.97 -5.18 -2.44
CA ALA A 115 13.31 -4.83 -2.95
C ALA A 115 14.37 -4.79 -1.83
N VAL A 116 13.99 -4.41 -0.62
CA VAL A 116 14.93 -4.27 0.51
C VAL A 116 14.99 -5.52 1.37
N THR A 117 13.87 -6.20 1.58
CA THR A 117 13.77 -7.32 2.52
C THR A 117 13.68 -8.69 1.86
N GLY A 118 13.32 -8.74 0.57
CA GLY A 118 12.99 -9.97 -0.14
C GLY A 118 11.58 -10.50 0.16
N ASP A 119 10.80 -9.80 0.98
CA ASP A 119 9.44 -10.19 1.37
C ASP A 119 8.43 -9.09 1.03
N ILE A 120 7.48 -9.41 0.16
CA ILE A 120 6.38 -8.52 -0.27
C ILE A 120 5.56 -8.02 0.93
N TRP A 121 5.44 -8.81 1.98
CA TRP A 121 4.54 -8.56 3.10
C TRP A 121 5.23 -7.94 4.32
N ALA A 122 6.54 -7.80 4.26
CA ALA A 122 7.32 -7.13 5.30
C ALA A 122 6.94 -5.65 5.46
N PRO A 123 7.23 -5.02 6.59
CA PRO A 123 7.13 -3.58 6.74
C PRO A 123 7.96 -2.84 5.69
N ASP A 124 7.39 -1.77 5.14
CA ASP A 124 8.14 -0.88 4.25
C ASP A 124 9.24 -0.15 5.05
N PRO A 125 10.52 -0.29 4.67
CA PRO A 125 11.63 0.33 5.40
C PRO A 125 11.62 1.87 5.37
N ALA A 126 10.85 2.49 4.48
CA ALA A 126 10.68 3.94 4.45
C ALA A 126 9.66 4.47 5.47
N CYS A 127 8.99 3.59 6.22
CA CYS A 127 8.12 4.03 7.30
C CYS A 127 8.94 4.58 8.47
N TYR A 128 8.86 5.88 8.67
CA TYR A 128 9.58 6.61 9.72
C TYR A 128 8.75 6.89 10.98
N LEU A 129 7.49 6.46 11.01
CA LEU A 129 6.64 6.61 12.21
C LEU A 129 7.26 5.82 13.37
N THR A 130 7.26 6.41 14.55
CA THR A 130 7.76 5.77 15.78
C THR A 130 6.83 4.67 16.26
N ASP A 131 7.30 3.78 17.13
CA ASP A 131 6.47 2.72 17.71
C ASP A 131 5.35 3.26 18.58
N GLU A 132 5.52 4.45 19.17
CA GLU A 132 4.46 5.15 19.91
C GLU A 132 3.35 5.64 18.95
N GLU A 133 3.74 6.23 17.83
CA GLU A 133 2.81 6.77 16.84
C GLU A 133 1.97 5.69 16.14
N ILE A 134 2.50 4.48 16.00
CA ILE A 134 1.79 3.35 15.35
C ILE A 134 1.00 2.48 16.33
N ARG A 135 1.23 2.63 17.65
CA ARG A 135 0.58 1.81 18.68
C ARG A 135 -0.92 2.05 18.68
N ARG A 136 -1.69 0.98 18.73
CA ARG A 136 -3.14 1.05 19.01
C ARG A 136 -3.32 1.49 20.44
N GLU A 137 -4.12 2.50 20.65
CA GLU A 137 -4.61 2.83 21.98
C GLU A 137 -5.51 1.67 22.43
N GLY A 138 -5.16 1.07 23.56
CA GLY A 138 -5.88 -0.06 24.13
C GLY A 138 -7.27 0.30 24.64
#